data_14294c71ad4ecd75eff32abb01dec4e5
#
_entry.id   14294c71ad4ecd75eff32abb01dec4e5
#
_cell.length_a   1.000
_cell.length_b   1.000
_cell.length_c   1.000
_cell.angle_alpha   90.00
_cell.angle_beta   90.00
_cell.angle_gamma   90.00
#
_symmetry.space_group_name_H-M   'P 1'
#
loop_
_entity.id
_entity.type
_entity.pdbx_description
1 polymer ?
#
loop_
_entity_poly.entity_id
_entity_poly.type
_entity_poly.pdbx_seq_one_letter_code
_entity_poly.pdbx_strand_id
1 'polypeptide(L)'
;MFDALAAAEPDLVAIELHNQPYSWHGAENPLLAFPHQPSPSTGYRLKLGESGDAVLKRQLTSSYRGRIRGKEKKLAALPGYRYFVAQTPEEVSRCMDAFFAQKREYMQALKIPNPFEQPEVVAFLRAAAESHVLEIHALECEREVLALYAAVTDGRRLSTIISSYTASENARWSPGMITLSRAVANAADRGFEIMDLGVGEAEYKLVYCDKNEELFDSFLPLSKAGHAIVPLLRAQANLKRFVKSSPVLWRAAKTVRGLLRR
;
A
#
# COMPACT_ATOMS: atom_id res chain seq x y z
N MET A 1 -22.78 10.58 13.83
CA MET A 1 -22.17 10.34 12.50
C MET A 1 -22.85 9.15 11.79
N PHE A 2 -22.86 7.94 12.35
CA PHE A 2 -23.46 6.77 11.70
C PHE A 2 -24.99 6.88 11.54
N ASP A 3 -25.70 7.46 12.51
CA ASP A 3 -27.13 7.70 12.39
C ASP A 3 -27.48 8.68 11.25
N ALA A 4 -26.64 9.70 11.05
CA ALA A 4 -26.80 10.63 9.94
C ALA A 4 -26.56 9.96 8.58
N LEU A 5 -25.58 9.04 8.52
CA LEU A 5 -25.32 8.26 7.32
C LEU A 5 -26.46 7.28 7.03
N ALA A 6 -26.97 6.59 8.05
CA ALA A 6 -28.12 5.68 7.92
C ALA A 6 -29.40 6.42 7.46
N ALA A 7 -29.56 7.68 7.86
CA ALA A 7 -30.68 8.52 7.43
C ALA A 7 -30.51 9.01 5.98
N ALA A 8 -29.27 9.31 5.56
CA ALA A 8 -28.98 9.76 4.20
C ALA A 8 -29.01 8.62 3.17
N GLU A 9 -28.63 7.41 3.60
CA GLU A 9 -28.54 6.22 2.74
C GLU A 9 -29.36 5.06 3.35
N PRO A 10 -30.69 5.07 3.20
CA PRO A 10 -31.58 4.08 3.86
C PRO A 10 -31.36 2.63 3.43
N ASP A 11 -30.79 2.42 2.26
CA ASP A 11 -30.47 1.10 1.72
C ASP A 11 -29.17 0.52 2.29
N LEU A 12 -28.39 1.33 3.00
CA LEU A 12 -27.14 0.92 3.63
C LEU A 12 -27.44 0.13 4.91
N VAL A 13 -27.19 -1.15 4.90
CA VAL A 13 -27.55 -2.05 6.01
C VAL A 13 -26.46 -2.18 7.07
N ALA A 14 -25.18 -2.08 6.67
CA ALA A 14 -24.02 -2.17 7.57
C ALA A 14 -22.80 -1.45 6.97
N ILE A 15 -21.86 -1.08 7.84
CA ILE A 15 -20.55 -0.54 7.46
C ILE A 15 -19.47 -1.52 7.91
N GLU A 16 -18.56 -1.84 7.00
CA GLU A 16 -17.34 -2.59 7.28
C GLU A 16 -16.14 -1.66 7.15
N LEU A 17 -15.40 -1.49 8.23
CA LEU A 17 -14.16 -0.72 8.27
C LEU A 17 -13.01 -1.66 8.56
N HIS A 18 -12.16 -1.90 7.57
CA HIS A 18 -11.08 -2.87 7.66
C HIS A 18 -9.72 -2.25 7.88
N ASN A 19 -8.83 -3.03 8.52
CA ASN A 19 -7.40 -2.74 8.64
C ASN A 19 -7.10 -1.40 9.33
N GLN A 20 -7.82 -1.08 10.39
CA GLN A 20 -7.65 0.14 11.15
C GLN A 20 -6.55 -0.03 12.20
N PRO A 21 -5.65 0.97 12.37
CA PRO A 21 -4.68 0.95 13.46
C PRO A 21 -5.36 1.20 14.81
N TYR A 22 -4.89 0.57 15.87
CA TYR A 22 -5.39 0.79 17.23
C TYR A 22 -5.10 2.20 17.75
N SER A 23 -4.05 2.84 17.26
CA SER A 23 -3.72 4.21 17.61
C SER A 23 -3.11 4.97 16.43
N TRP A 24 -3.26 6.30 16.43
CA TRP A 24 -2.65 7.20 15.47
C TRP A 24 -1.94 8.33 16.21
N HIS A 25 -0.61 8.45 16.04
CA HIS A 25 0.23 9.41 16.77
C HIS A 25 0.05 9.41 18.30
N GLY A 26 -0.17 8.22 18.86
CA GLY A 26 -0.39 8.07 20.30
C GLY A 26 -1.82 8.29 20.79
N ALA A 27 -2.71 8.81 19.93
CA ALA A 27 -4.14 8.88 20.22
C ALA A 27 -4.81 7.55 19.89
N GLU A 28 -5.66 7.07 20.79
CA GLU A 28 -6.45 5.86 20.57
C GLU A 28 -7.45 6.09 19.42
N ASN A 29 -7.63 5.06 18.58
CA ASN A 29 -8.59 5.13 17.49
C ASN A 29 -10.03 5.18 18.05
N PRO A 30 -10.81 6.24 17.79
CA PRO A 30 -12.16 6.38 18.35
C PRO A 30 -13.13 5.27 17.91
N LEU A 31 -12.82 4.54 16.85
CA LEU A 31 -13.63 3.41 16.39
C LEU A 31 -13.52 2.17 17.29
N LEU A 32 -12.56 2.15 18.23
CA LEU A 32 -12.50 1.12 19.28
C LEU A 32 -13.67 1.18 20.25
N ALA A 33 -14.38 2.31 20.32
CA ALA A 33 -15.62 2.42 21.08
C ALA A 33 -16.78 1.60 20.47
N PHE A 34 -16.65 1.12 19.25
CA PHE A 34 -17.66 0.31 18.55
C PHE A 34 -17.25 -1.17 18.53
N PRO A 35 -18.21 -2.09 18.25
CA PRO A 35 -17.89 -3.50 18.08
C PRO A 35 -16.82 -3.74 17.03
N HIS A 36 -15.70 -4.30 17.45
CA HIS A 36 -14.53 -4.54 16.62
C HIS A 36 -13.93 -5.92 16.87
N GLN A 37 -13.01 -6.34 16.05
CA GLN A 37 -12.22 -7.56 16.20
C GLN A 37 -10.85 -7.39 15.55
N PRO A 38 -9.81 -8.18 15.97
CA PRO A 38 -8.52 -8.14 15.31
C PRO A 38 -8.63 -8.45 13.82
N SER A 39 -7.98 -7.64 12.99
CA SER A 39 -7.94 -7.86 11.54
C SER A 39 -7.17 -9.15 11.20
N PRO A 40 -7.56 -9.86 10.13
CA PRO A 40 -6.75 -10.94 9.56
C PRO A 40 -5.51 -10.45 8.83
N SER A 41 -5.32 -9.14 8.73
CA SER A 41 -4.18 -8.52 8.02
C SER A 41 -3.29 -7.77 9.01
N THR A 42 -2.03 -7.66 8.66
CA THR A 42 -1.01 -6.93 9.42
C THR A 42 -0.53 -5.75 8.59
N GLY A 43 -0.36 -4.60 9.21
CA GLY A 43 0.29 -3.43 8.63
C GLY A 43 1.81 -3.53 8.72
N TYR A 44 2.51 -2.88 7.83
CA TYR A 44 3.98 -2.85 7.79
C TYR A 44 4.46 -1.41 7.82
N ARG A 45 5.18 -1.05 8.87
CA ARG A 45 5.70 0.30 9.03
C ARG A 45 7.19 0.32 9.33
N LEU A 46 7.84 1.37 8.87
CA LEU A 46 9.23 1.69 9.06
C LEU A 46 9.33 2.96 9.90
N LYS A 47 10.05 2.90 11.03
CA LYS A 47 10.39 4.08 11.80
C LYS A 47 11.49 4.84 11.07
N LEU A 48 11.28 6.13 10.85
CA LEU A 48 12.25 7.07 10.32
C LEU A 48 12.97 7.80 11.48
N GLY A 49 12.93 9.11 11.58
CA GLY A 49 13.46 9.86 12.73
C GLY A 49 14.97 10.02 12.75
N GLU A 50 15.65 9.66 11.65
CA GLU A 50 17.07 9.79 11.40
C GLU A 50 17.28 10.24 9.95
N SER A 51 18.52 10.52 9.53
CA SER A 51 18.78 10.77 8.11
C SER A 51 18.49 9.54 7.25
N GLY A 52 18.14 9.75 6.00
CA GLY A 52 17.82 8.66 5.08
C GLY A 52 18.92 7.60 4.97
N ASP A 53 20.18 8.01 4.95
CA ASP A 53 21.33 7.07 4.95
C ASP A 53 21.38 6.25 6.24
N ALA A 54 21.13 6.87 7.41
CA ALA A 54 21.11 6.16 8.69
C ALA A 54 19.96 5.14 8.75
N VAL A 55 18.76 5.53 8.34
CA VAL A 55 17.60 4.62 8.25
C VAL A 55 17.92 3.42 7.36
N LEU A 56 18.43 3.66 6.15
CA LEU A 56 18.79 2.58 5.23
C LEU A 56 19.92 1.69 5.74
N LYS A 57 20.89 2.24 6.48
CA LYS A 57 21.94 1.44 7.13
C LYS A 57 21.40 0.57 8.27
N ARG A 58 20.47 1.09 9.05
CA ARG A 58 19.82 0.36 10.14
C ARG A 58 18.97 -0.81 9.61
N GLN A 59 18.21 -0.58 8.53
CA GLN A 59 17.26 -1.57 8.02
C GLN A 59 17.89 -2.60 7.08
N LEU A 60 18.80 -2.17 6.25
CA LEU A 60 19.31 -3.01 5.17
C LEU A 60 20.75 -3.45 5.44
N THR A 61 21.04 -4.72 5.23
CA THR A 61 22.41 -5.23 5.30
C THR A 61 23.29 -4.52 4.27
N SER A 62 24.61 -4.46 4.52
CA SER A 62 25.59 -3.85 3.61
C SER A 62 25.54 -4.50 2.21
N SER A 63 25.38 -5.84 2.16
CA SER A 63 25.23 -6.58 0.91
C SER A 63 23.97 -6.17 0.15
N TYR A 64 22.84 -6.03 0.85
CA TYR A 64 21.59 -5.62 0.21
C TYR A 64 21.68 -4.19 -0.37
N ARG A 65 22.22 -3.24 0.42
CA ARG A 65 22.49 -1.87 -0.05
C ARG A 65 23.45 -1.83 -1.24
N GLY A 66 24.52 -2.65 -1.18
CA GLY A 66 25.49 -2.78 -2.28
C GLY A 66 24.82 -3.26 -3.57
N ARG A 67 23.94 -4.26 -3.46
CA ARG A 67 23.18 -4.82 -4.60
C ARG A 67 22.23 -3.77 -5.20
N ILE A 68 21.49 -3.02 -4.37
CA ILE A 68 20.60 -1.95 -4.86
C ILE A 68 21.42 -0.89 -5.59
N ARG A 69 22.50 -0.38 -4.99
CA ARG A 69 23.38 0.62 -5.62
C ARG A 69 23.99 0.14 -6.92
N GLY A 70 24.37 -1.13 -6.97
CA GLY A 70 24.91 -1.74 -8.21
C GLY A 70 23.88 -1.77 -9.34
N LYS A 71 22.62 -2.10 -9.02
CA LYS A 71 21.50 -2.09 -9.98
C LYS A 71 21.16 -0.66 -10.41
N GLU A 72 21.12 0.27 -9.45
CA GLU A 72 20.84 1.67 -9.72
C GLU A 72 21.89 2.31 -10.65
N LYS A 73 23.18 1.97 -10.49
CA LYS A 73 24.24 2.41 -11.41
C LYS A 73 23.98 1.99 -12.87
N LYS A 74 23.31 0.86 -13.09
CA LYS A 74 22.96 0.40 -14.45
C LYS A 74 21.86 1.25 -15.06
N LEU A 75 20.85 1.62 -14.28
CA LEU A 75 19.79 2.54 -14.73
C LEU A 75 20.32 3.97 -14.85
N ALA A 76 21.20 4.40 -13.95
CA ALA A 76 21.78 5.73 -13.98
C ALA A 76 22.71 5.99 -15.20
N ALA A 77 23.10 4.93 -15.90
CA ALA A 77 23.82 5.04 -17.16
C ALA A 77 22.91 5.30 -18.36
N LEU A 78 21.59 5.15 -18.19
CA LEU A 78 20.60 5.41 -19.24
C LEU A 78 20.24 6.89 -19.31
N PRO A 79 19.95 7.44 -20.50
CA PRO A 79 19.57 8.84 -20.66
C PRO A 79 18.31 9.18 -19.85
N GLY A 80 18.28 10.37 -19.25
CA GLY A 80 17.12 10.87 -18.52
C GLY A 80 16.82 10.16 -17.20
N TYR A 81 17.77 9.36 -16.67
CA TYR A 81 17.60 8.76 -15.37
C TYR A 81 17.44 9.83 -14.29
N ARG A 82 16.33 9.75 -13.56
CA ARG A 82 16.10 10.57 -12.35
C ARG A 82 15.13 9.90 -11.38
N TYR A 83 15.34 10.11 -10.10
CA TYR A 83 14.34 9.95 -9.07
C TYR A 83 13.74 11.33 -8.76
N PHE A 84 12.42 11.41 -8.63
CA PHE A 84 11.73 12.67 -8.34
C PHE A 84 10.43 12.43 -7.55
N VAL A 85 9.95 13.51 -6.91
CA VAL A 85 8.59 13.62 -6.39
C VAL A 85 7.83 14.47 -7.39
N ALA A 86 6.75 13.94 -7.96
CA ALA A 86 5.99 14.62 -9.02
C ALA A 86 5.35 15.91 -8.48
N GLN A 87 5.63 17.04 -9.15
CA GLN A 87 5.16 18.37 -8.76
C GLN A 87 4.33 19.04 -9.84
N THR A 88 4.65 18.82 -11.12
CA THR A 88 3.93 19.44 -12.22
C THR A 88 2.76 18.58 -12.69
N PRO A 89 1.70 19.19 -13.27
CA PRO A 89 0.58 18.43 -13.82
C PRO A 89 1.02 17.38 -14.85
N GLU A 90 2.05 17.68 -15.65
CA GLU A 90 2.60 16.75 -16.65
C GLU A 90 3.30 15.56 -16.00
N GLU A 91 4.06 15.78 -14.91
CA GLU A 91 4.69 14.71 -14.15
C GLU A 91 3.64 13.81 -13.48
N VAL A 92 2.65 14.42 -12.83
CA VAL A 92 1.53 13.71 -12.18
C VAL A 92 0.78 12.87 -13.22
N SER A 93 0.36 13.46 -14.35
CA SER A 93 -0.37 12.75 -15.40
C SER A 93 0.44 11.55 -15.92
N ARG A 94 1.71 11.77 -16.27
CA ARG A 94 2.61 10.73 -16.78
C ARG A 94 2.79 9.58 -15.78
N CYS A 95 2.97 9.90 -14.48
CA CYS A 95 3.09 8.90 -13.44
C CYS A 95 1.80 8.08 -13.28
N MET A 96 0.63 8.72 -13.31
CA MET A 96 -0.65 8.03 -13.19
C MET A 96 -0.95 7.17 -14.41
N ASP A 97 -0.63 7.62 -15.62
CA ASP A 97 -0.75 6.81 -16.84
C ASP A 97 0.12 5.55 -16.77
N ALA A 98 1.37 5.71 -16.32
CA ALA A 98 2.28 4.58 -16.11
C ALA A 98 1.74 3.63 -15.04
N PHE A 99 1.20 4.13 -13.92
CA PHE A 99 0.60 3.32 -12.87
C PHE A 99 -0.51 2.42 -13.42
N PHE A 100 -1.48 2.99 -14.14
CA PHE A 100 -2.60 2.22 -14.66
C PHE A 100 -2.16 1.21 -15.71
N ALA A 101 -1.24 1.57 -16.59
CA ALA A 101 -0.67 0.66 -17.59
C ALA A 101 0.06 -0.52 -16.94
N GLN A 102 0.97 -0.25 -16.00
CA GLN A 102 1.74 -1.26 -15.29
C GLN A 102 0.84 -2.17 -14.44
N LYS A 103 -0.20 -1.63 -13.80
CA LYS A 103 -1.18 -2.43 -13.05
C LYS A 103 -2.00 -3.34 -13.94
N ARG A 104 -2.43 -2.85 -15.11
CA ARG A 104 -3.16 -3.67 -16.08
C ARG A 104 -2.30 -4.85 -16.51
N GLU A 105 -1.07 -4.60 -16.95
CA GLU A 105 -0.14 -5.65 -17.38
C GLU A 105 0.13 -6.67 -16.27
N TYR A 106 0.41 -6.20 -15.05
CA TYR A 106 0.65 -7.06 -13.89
C TYR A 106 -0.55 -7.94 -13.53
N MET A 107 -1.76 -7.36 -13.48
CA MET A 107 -2.98 -8.10 -13.12
C MET A 107 -3.37 -9.09 -14.22
N GLN A 108 -3.20 -8.73 -15.49
CA GLN A 108 -3.40 -9.64 -16.65
C GLN A 108 -2.44 -10.83 -16.59
N ALA A 109 -1.15 -10.59 -16.32
CA ALA A 109 -0.17 -11.67 -16.18
C ALA A 109 -0.52 -12.64 -15.04
N LEU A 110 -1.11 -12.15 -13.95
CA LEU A 110 -1.58 -12.96 -12.84
C LEU A 110 -2.99 -13.56 -13.05
N LYS A 111 -3.69 -13.21 -14.12
CA LYS A 111 -5.08 -13.60 -14.40
C LYS A 111 -6.03 -13.27 -13.24
N ILE A 112 -5.90 -12.07 -12.66
CA ILE A 112 -6.76 -11.61 -11.58
C ILE A 112 -7.52 -10.33 -11.99
N PRO A 113 -8.72 -10.08 -11.42
CA PRO A 113 -9.44 -8.84 -11.66
C PRO A 113 -8.60 -7.62 -11.29
N ASN A 114 -8.65 -6.59 -12.12
CA ASN A 114 -7.97 -5.33 -11.89
C ASN A 114 -8.93 -4.28 -11.31
N PRO A 115 -8.89 -3.99 -10.01
CA PRO A 115 -9.77 -2.98 -9.42
C PRO A 115 -9.46 -1.56 -9.92
N PHE A 116 -8.25 -1.34 -10.47
CA PHE A 116 -7.81 -0.04 -10.99
C PHE A 116 -8.31 0.25 -12.41
N GLU A 117 -9.17 -0.60 -12.99
CA GLU A 117 -9.87 -0.35 -14.25
C GLU A 117 -11.30 0.18 -14.05
N GLN A 118 -11.79 0.18 -12.81
CA GLN A 118 -13.10 0.75 -12.49
C GLN A 118 -13.06 2.27 -12.68
N PRO A 119 -13.99 2.86 -13.45
CA PRO A 119 -13.97 4.28 -13.78
C PRO A 119 -13.91 5.19 -12.54
N GLU A 120 -14.63 4.82 -11.49
CA GLU A 120 -14.69 5.58 -10.23
C GLU A 120 -13.34 5.56 -9.50
N VAL A 121 -12.64 4.42 -9.50
CA VAL A 121 -11.31 4.27 -8.90
C VAL A 121 -10.28 5.06 -9.69
N VAL A 122 -10.36 5.02 -11.03
CA VAL A 122 -9.49 5.81 -11.90
C VAL A 122 -9.70 7.30 -11.65
N ALA A 123 -10.96 7.76 -11.67
CA ALA A 123 -11.30 9.16 -11.44
C ALA A 123 -10.83 9.65 -10.06
N PHE A 124 -11.09 8.86 -9.01
CA PHE A 124 -10.66 9.17 -7.64
C PHE A 124 -9.14 9.29 -7.52
N LEU A 125 -8.37 8.32 -8.03
CA LEU A 125 -6.92 8.33 -7.92
C LEU A 125 -6.30 9.48 -8.73
N ARG A 126 -6.83 9.80 -9.91
CA ARG A 126 -6.36 10.97 -10.69
C ARG A 126 -6.64 12.26 -9.95
N ALA A 127 -7.86 12.48 -9.49
CA ALA A 127 -8.21 13.68 -8.73
C ALA A 127 -7.36 13.84 -7.45
N ALA A 128 -7.10 12.76 -6.73
CA ALA A 128 -6.25 12.78 -5.54
C ALA A 128 -4.77 13.09 -5.88
N ALA A 129 -4.28 12.66 -7.03
CA ALA A 129 -2.94 12.97 -7.51
C ALA A 129 -2.83 14.42 -8.00
N GLU A 130 -3.80 14.89 -8.79
CA GLU A 130 -3.85 16.26 -9.33
C GLU A 130 -4.00 17.32 -8.23
N SER A 131 -4.73 17.00 -7.17
CA SER A 131 -4.86 17.84 -5.97
C SER A 131 -3.69 17.72 -4.98
N HIS A 132 -2.65 16.96 -5.31
CA HIS A 132 -1.50 16.68 -4.43
C HIS A 132 -1.84 16.04 -3.08
N VAL A 133 -3.03 15.43 -2.95
CA VAL A 133 -3.36 14.55 -1.81
C VAL A 133 -2.51 13.28 -1.88
N LEU A 134 -2.24 12.79 -3.09
CA LEU A 134 -1.25 11.74 -3.32
C LEU A 134 0.10 12.36 -3.70
N GLU A 135 1.09 12.17 -2.84
CA GLU A 135 2.50 12.46 -3.13
C GLU A 135 3.09 11.28 -3.90
N ILE A 136 3.60 11.53 -5.11
CA ILE A 136 4.10 10.47 -6.01
C ILE A 136 5.61 10.52 -6.08
N HIS A 137 6.27 9.48 -5.58
CA HIS A 137 7.70 9.22 -5.72
C HIS A 137 7.93 8.33 -6.95
N ALA A 138 8.67 8.79 -7.92
CA ALA A 138 8.89 8.08 -9.17
C ALA A 138 10.36 7.97 -9.55
N LEU A 139 10.67 6.92 -10.29
CA LEU A 139 11.95 6.67 -10.95
C LEU A 139 11.71 6.55 -12.44
N GLU A 140 12.43 7.31 -13.25
CA GLU A 140 12.33 7.25 -14.71
C GLU A 140 13.67 7.21 -15.41
N CYS A 141 13.69 6.72 -16.63
CA CYS A 141 14.76 6.89 -17.61
C CYS A 141 14.16 6.81 -19.02
N GLU A 142 14.83 7.40 -20.01
CA GLU A 142 14.40 7.34 -21.43
C GLU A 142 12.92 7.69 -21.63
N ARG A 143 12.36 8.55 -20.79
CA ARG A 143 10.93 8.93 -20.70
C ARG A 143 9.98 7.82 -20.24
N GLU A 144 10.51 6.67 -19.83
CA GLU A 144 9.72 5.60 -19.20
C GLU A 144 9.69 5.80 -17.66
N VAL A 145 8.51 5.82 -17.05
CA VAL A 145 8.37 5.71 -15.59
C VAL A 145 8.58 4.26 -15.22
N LEU A 146 9.73 3.95 -14.63
CA LEU A 146 10.16 2.59 -14.30
C LEU A 146 9.46 2.03 -13.08
N ALA A 147 9.21 2.88 -12.09
CA ALA A 147 8.48 2.51 -10.88
C ALA A 147 7.97 3.76 -10.17
N LEU A 148 6.89 3.60 -9.44
CA LEU A 148 6.38 4.64 -8.56
C LEU A 148 5.80 4.07 -7.26
N TYR A 149 5.81 4.92 -6.23
CA TYR A 149 5.07 4.80 -4.98
C TYR A 149 4.29 6.09 -4.79
N ALA A 150 2.97 5.99 -4.59
CA ALA A 150 2.18 7.16 -4.22
C ALA A 150 1.63 6.97 -2.82
N ALA A 151 1.71 8.03 -2.03
CA ALA A 151 1.43 8.02 -0.61
C ALA A 151 0.59 9.24 -0.21
N VAL A 152 -0.15 9.12 0.88
CA VAL A 152 -0.77 10.25 1.58
C VAL A 152 0.05 10.59 2.82
N THR A 153 -0.02 11.85 3.23
CA THR A 153 0.70 12.31 4.43
C THR A 153 -0.18 13.13 5.34
N ASP A 154 0.09 13.03 6.64
CA ASP A 154 -0.43 13.93 7.69
C ASP A 154 0.67 14.85 8.25
N GLY A 155 1.82 14.96 7.56
CA GLY A 155 2.98 15.73 7.97
C GLY A 155 3.99 14.98 8.86
N ARG A 156 3.59 13.86 9.47
CA ARG A 156 4.44 13.01 10.32
C ARG A 156 4.58 11.58 9.79
N ARG A 157 3.54 11.06 9.15
CA ARG A 157 3.47 9.72 8.58
C ARG A 157 3.25 9.81 7.08
N LEU A 158 4.04 9.08 6.32
CA LEU A 158 3.89 8.89 4.88
C LEU A 158 3.32 7.50 4.61
N SER A 159 2.04 7.42 4.25
CA SER A 159 1.32 6.15 4.07
C SER A 159 1.18 5.80 2.60
N THR A 160 1.87 4.75 2.14
CA THR A 160 1.81 4.27 0.76
C THR A 160 0.44 3.68 0.46
N ILE A 161 -0.23 4.22 -0.55
CA ILE A 161 -1.55 3.79 -1.01
C ILE A 161 -1.43 2.90 -2.24
N ILE A 162 -0.63 3.32 -3.22
CA ILE A 162 -0.43 2.59 -4.46
C ILE A 162 1.05 2.52 -4.84
N SER A 163 1.42 1.48 -5.57
CA SER A 163 2.76 1.34 -6.15
C SER A 163 2.71 0.48 -7.40
N SER A 164 3.60 0.73 -8.33
CA SER A 164 3.77 -0.11 -9.52
C SER A 164 5.22 -0.06 -10.01
N TYR A 165 5.55 -0.96 -10.91
CA TYR A 165 6.84 -0.99 -11.61
C TYR A 165 6.66 -1.61 -12.99
N THR A 166 7.56 -1.23 -13.89
CA THR A 166 7.57 -1.67 -15.29
C THR A 166 7.83 -3.18 -15.41
N ALA A 167 7.28 -3.78 -16.45
CA ALA A 167 7.63 -5.12 -16.92
C ALA A 167 8.60 -5.11 -18.11
N SER A 168 9.07 -3.92 -18.54
CA SER A 168 10.07 -3.79 -19.61
C SER A 168 11.39 -4.48 -19.27
N GLU A 169 12.34 -4.48 -20.17
CA GLU A 169 13.69 -5.03 -19.94
C GLU A 169 14.40 -4.41 -18.73
N ASN A 170 14.03 -3.18 -18.35
CA ASN A 170 14.56 -2.48 -17.18
C ASN A 170 14.10 -3.08 -15.84
N ALA A 171 13.06 -3.92 -15.83
CA ALA A 171 12.59 -4.64 -14.62
C ALA A 171 13.71 -5.47 -13.96
N ARG A 172 14.66 -6.00 -14.76
CA ARG A 172 15.84 -6.76 -14.27
C ARG A 172 16.69 -5.98 -13.26
N TRP A 173 16.65 -4.66 -13.31
CA TRP A 173 17.38 -3.79 -12.37
C TRP A 173 16.59 -3.46 -11.11
N SER A 174 15.40 -4.06 -10.94
CA SER A 174 14.55 -3.90 -9.75
C SER A 174 14.21 -2.43 -9.44
N PRO A 175 13.66 -1.68 -10.38
CA PRO A 175 13.38 -0.25 -10.20
C PRO A 175 12.46 0.03 -9.00
N GLY A 176 11.49 -0.85 -8.70
CA GLY A 176 10.64 -0.71 -7.52
C GLY A 176 11.42 -0.67 -6.21
N MET A 177 12.49 -1.48 -6.07
CA MET A 177 13.32 -1.47 -4.86
C MET A 177 14.20 -0.24 -4.76
N ILE A 178 14.68 0.27 -5.90
CA ILE A 178 15.46 1.51 -5.96
C ILE A 178 14.54 2.68 -5.57
N THR A 179 13.35 2.77 -6.16
CA THR A 179 12.36 3.80 -5.86
C THR A 179 11.98 3.78 -4.38
N LEU A 180 11.71 2.60 -3.81
CA LEU A 180 11.41 2.47 -2.37
C LEU A 180 12.56 2.97 -1.51
N SER A 181 13.81 2.58 -1.80
CA SER A 181 14.99 3.06 -1.05
C SER A 181 15.11 4.58 -1.12
N ARG A 182 14.89 5.17 -2.30
CA ARG A 182 14.91 6.62 -2.50
C ARG A 182 13.77 7.32 -1.77
N ALA A 183 12.55 6.76 -1.82
CA ALA A 183 11.40 7.30 -1.10
C ALA A 183 11.58 7.25 0.41
N VAL A 184 12.14 6.16 0.95
CA VAL A 184 12.49 6.04 2.38
C VAL A 184 13.50 7.10 2.78
N ALA A 185 14.59 7.26 2.00
CA ALA A 185 15.60 8.27 2.29
C ALA A 185 15.01 9.70 2.21
N ASN A 186 14.26 10.00 1.17
CA ASN A 186 13.61 11.31 0.99
C ASN A 186 12.65 11.63 2.15
N ALA A 187 11.80 10.68 2.54
CA ALA A 187 10.88 10.86 3.65
C ALA A 187 11.63 11.12 4.98
N ALA A 188 12.67 10.34 5.25
CA ALA A 188 13.49 10.50 6.45
C ALA A 188 14.20 11.88 6.48
N ASP A 189 14.81 12.27 5.37
CA ASP A 189 15.53 13.56 5.26
C ASP A 189 14.59 14.77 5.34
N ARG A 190 13.31 14.60 5.02
CA ARG A 190 12.25 15.60 5.20
C ARG A 190 11.66 15.63 6.62
N GLY A 191 12.11 14.75 7.51
CA GLY A 191 11.70 14.72 8.91
C GLY A 191 10.41 13.94 9.20
N PHE A 192 9.94 13.10 8.27
CA PHE A 192 8.86 12.16 8.59
C PHE A 192 9.30 11.18 9.69
N GLU A 193 8.37 10.83 10.57
CA GLU A 193 8.63 9.91 11.68
C GLU A 193 8.41 8.45 11.29
N ILE A 194 7.44 8.21 10.39
CA ILE A 194 7.00 6.87 9.99
C ILE A 194 6.75 6.84 8.47
N MET A 195 7.24 5.79 7.82
CA MET A 195 6.77 5.38 6.51
C MET A 195 5.95 4.10 6.64
N ASP A 196 4.71 4.14 6.17
CA ASP A 196 3.79 3.01 6.17
C ASP A 196 3.74 2.40 4.76
N LEU A 197 4.08 1.12 4.67
CA LEU A 197 4.04 0.37 3.41
C LEU A 197 2.71 -0.38 3.21
N GLY A 198 1.73 -0.09 4.08
CA GLY A 198 0.38 -0.65 3.99
C GLY A 198 0.29 -2.11 4.41
N VAL A 199 -0.90 -2.66 4.25
CA VAL A 199 -1.23 -4.04 4.63
C VAL A 199 -0.76 -5.07 3.61
N GLY A 200 -0.67 -6.33 4.07
CA GLY A 200 -0.35 -7.47 3.22
C GLY A 200 1.14 -7.81 3.22
N GLU A 201 1.42 -9.10 3.39
CA GLU A 201 2.76 -9.65 3.44
C GLU A 201 3.42 -9.61 2.06
N ALA A 202 4.62 -9.04 2.00
CA ALA A 202 5.51 -9.07 0.87
C ALA A 202 6.96 -9.10 1.36
N GLU A 203 7.84 -9.82 0.66
CA GLU A 203 9.24 -10.02 1.09
C GLU A 203 9.96 -8.70 1.34
N TYR A 204 9.78 -7.71 0.48
CA TYR A 204 10.44 -6.42 0.64
C TYR A 204 9.97 -5.68 1.90
N LYS A 205 8.70 -5.85 2.31
CA LYS A 205 8.19 -5.23 3.55
C LYS A 205 8.87 -5.83 4.78
N LEU A 206 9.10 -7.14 4.78
CA LEU A 206 9.84 -7.82 5.86
C LEU A 206 11.29 -7.34 5.96
N VAL A 207 11.87 -6.88 4.85
CA VAL A 207 13.25 -6.35 4.83
C VAL A 207 13.31 -4.90 5.30
N TYR A 208 12.32 -4.08 4.94
CA TYR A 208 12.35 -2.64 5.22
C TYR A 208 11.68 -2.26 6.54
N CYS A 209 10.70 -3.03 7.01
CA CYS A 209 9.87 -2.62 8.15
C CYS A 209 10.43 -3.12 9.49
N ASP A 210 10.36 -2.26 10.50
CA ASP A 210 10.79 -2.59 11.86
C ASP A 210 9.81 -3.50 12.58
N LYS A 211 8.53 -3.26 12.36
CA LYS A 211 7.43 -3.91 13.08
C LYS A 211 6.23 -4.15 12.21
N ASN A 212 5.59 -5.26 12.50
CA ASN A 212 4.22 -5.50 12.09
C ASN A 212 3.29 -4.68 13.00
N GLU A 213 2.37 -3.93 12.39
CA GLU A 213 1.34 -3.19 13.11
C GLU A 213 0.07 -4.05 13.17
N GLU A 214 -0.37 -4.34 14.39
CA GLU A 214 -1.67 -4.98 14.59
C GLU A 214 -2.79 -4.03 14.18
N LEU A 215 -3.79 -4.58 13.52
CA LEU A 215 -4.92 -3.85 12.98
C LEU A 215 -6.22 -4.48 13.48
N PHE A 216 -7.29 -3.72 13.46
CA PHE A 216 -8.63 -4.21 13.76
C PHE A 216 -9.62 -3.90 12.65
N ASP A 217 -10.71 -4.66 12.62
CA ASP A 217 -11.85 -4.48 11.74
C ASP A 217 -13.09 -4.17 12.57
N SER A 218 -13.89 -3.19 12.14
CA SER A 218 -15.16 -2.85 12.75
C SER A 218 -16.30 -3.20 11.80
N PHE A 219 -17.41 -3.69 12.38
CA PHE A 219 -18.61 -4.08 11.67
C PHE A 219 -19.81 -3.43 12.35
N LEU A 220 -20.36 -2.40 11.74
CA LEU A 220 -21.36 -1.53 12.33
C LEU A 220 -22.72 -1.77 11.65
N PRO A 221 -23.70 -2.38 12.34
CA PRO A 221 -25.05 -2.51 11.80
C PRO A 221 -25.75 -1.14 11.79
N LEU A 222 -26.36 -0.76 10.67
CA LEU A 222 -27.14 0.48 10.53
C LEU A 222 -28.66 0.23 10.51
N SER A 223 -29.07 -1.04 10.33
CA SER A 223 -30.49 -1.41 10.25
C SER A 223 -30.73 -2.77 10.94
N LYS A 224 -32.00 -3.17 11.07
CA LYS A 224 -32.35 -4.51 11.59
C LYS A 224 -31.75 -5.63 10.72
N ALA A 225 -31.73 -5.45 9.39
CA ALA A 225 -31.07 -6.38 8.48
C ALA A 225 -29.54 -6.41 8.72
N GLY A 226 -28.93 -5.26 9.01
CA GLY A 226 -27.52 -5.15 9.39
C GLY A 226 -27.17 -5.95 10.65
N HIS A 227 -28.05 -5.93 11.66
CA HIS A 227 -27.84 -6.74 12.87
C HIS A 227 -27.86 -8.25 12.60
N ALA A 228 -28.59 -8.72 11.57
CA ALA A 228 -28.58 -10.11 11.14
C ALA A 228 -27.34 -10.46 10.32
N ILE A 229 -26.84 -9.54 9.49
CA ILE A 229 -25.71 -9.78 8.57
C ILE A 229 -24.35 -9.65 9.27
N VAL A 230 -24.17 -8.68 10.17
CA VAL A 230 -22.90 -8.42 10.85
C VAL A 230 -22.29 -9.64 11.53
N PRO A 231 -23.03 -10.52 12.24
CA PRO A 231 -22.44 -11.75 12.80
C PRO A 231 -21.84 -12.67 11.73
N LEU A 232 -22.42 -12.75 10.53
CA LEU A 232 -21.91 -13.56 9.43
C LEU A 232 -20.61 -12.95 8.86
N LEU A 233 -20.57 -11.63 8.67
CA LEU A 233 -19.38 -10.91 8.22
C LEU A 233 -18.23 -11.09 9.20
N ARG A 234 -18.50 -10.97 10.50
CA ARG A 234 -17.51 -11.20 11.57
C ARG A 234 -17.02 -12.65 11.57
N ALA A 235 -17.92 -13.64 11.42
CA ALA A 235 -17.55 -15.04 11.35
C ALA A 235 -16.64 -15.31 10.13
N GLN A 236 -16.94 -14.74 8.98
CA GLN A 236 -16.11 -14.82 7.77
C GLN A 236 -14.71 -14.23 8.00
N ALA A 237 -14.63 -13.04 8.61
CA ALA A 237 -13.35 -12.41 8.92
C ALA A 237 -12.53 -13.24 9.94
N ASN A 238 -13.18 -13.82 10.95
CA ASN A 238 -12.53 -14.70 11.90
C ASN A 238 -12.01 -15.99 11.25
N LEU A 239 -12.80 -16.60 10.36
CA LEU A 239 -12.35 -17.77 9.59
C LEU A 239 -11.12 -17.42 8.72
N LYS A 240 -11.14 -16.27 8.03
CA LYS A 240 -10.00 -15.79 7.24
C LYS A 240 -8.76 -15.59 8.13
N ARG A 241 -8.94 -15.03 9.34
CA ARG A 241 -7.86 -14.86 10.30
C ARG A 241 -7.30 -16.22 10.75
N PHE A 242 -8.17 -17.17 11.11
CA PHE A 242 -7.76 -18.52 11.50
C PHE A 242 -6.97 -19.23 10.40
N VAL A 243 -7.42 -19.15 9.13
CA VAL A 243 -6.71 -19.73 8.00
C VAL A 243 -5.34 -19.07 7.82
N LYS A 244 -5.25 -17.75 7.95
CA LYS A 244 -3.96 -17.02 7.83
C LYS A 244 -3.00 -17.27 8.99
N SER A 245 -3.49 -17.51 10.20
CA SER A 245 -2.65 -17.78 11.38
C SER A 245 -2.03 -19.17 11.37
N SER A 246 -2.57 -20.10 10.58
CA SER A 246 -2.03 -21.44 10.41
C SER A 246 -1.19 -21.53 9.13
N PRO A 247 0.15 -21.76 9.23
CA PRO A 247 1.01 -21.89 8.05
C PRO A 247 0.57 -23.01 7.10
N VAL A 248 0.02 -24.09 7.64
CA VAL A 248 -0.46 -25.25 6.86
C VAL A 248 -1.73 -24.87 6.08
N LEU A 249 -2.73 -24.30 6.77
CA LEU A 249 -3.98 -23.90 6.14
C LEU A 249 -3.75 -22.79 5.12
N TRP A 250 -2.84 -21.86 5.41
CA TRP A 250 -2.49 -20.77 4.50
C TRP A 250 -1.83 -21.29 3.21
N ARG A 251 -0.91 -22.28 3.31
CA ARG A 251 -0.33 -22.92 2.12
C ARG A 251 -1.41 -23.63 1.29
N ALA A 252 -2.26 -24.42 1.96
CA ALA A 252 -3.38 -25.12 1.28
C ALA A 252 -4.31 -24.12 0.58
N ALA A 253 -4.70 -23.03 1.24
CA ALA A 253 -5.55 -22.01 0.66
C ALA A 253 -4.89 -21.32 -0.56
N LYS A 254 -3.57 -21.07 -0.52
CA LYS A 254 -2.82 -20.54 -1.67
C LYS A 254 -2.82 -21.52 -2.85
N THR A 255 -2.64 -22.81 -2.58
CA THR A 255 -2.64 -23.86 -3.62
C THR A 255 -4.02 -23.99 -4.28
N VAL A 256 -5.08 -24.08 -3.48
CA VAL A 256 -6.47 -24.14 -4.00
C VAL A 256 -6.80 -22.91 -4.85
N ARG A 257 -6.45 -21.71 -4.36
CA ARG A 257 -6.63 -20.48 -5.14
C ARG A 257 -5.84 -20.48 -6.46
N GLY A 258 -4.64 -21.06 -6.47
CA GLY A 258 -3.84 -21.23 -7.69
C GLY A 258 -4.46 -22.22 -8.68
N LEU A 259 -5.11 -23.29 -8.20
CA LEU A 259 -5.81 -24.28 -9.03
C LEU A 259 -7.11 -23.70 -9.64
N LEU A 260 -7.86 -22.92 -8.86
CA LEU A 260 -9.10 -22.27 -9.33
C LEU A 260 -8.85 -21.11 -10.32
N ARG A 261 -7.61 -20.69 -10.50
CA ARG A 261 -7.19 -19.62 -11.44
C ARG A 261 -6.60 -20.15 -12.75
N ARG A 262 -6.48 -21.46 -12.89
CA ARG A 262 -6.08 -22.14 -14.14
C ARG A 262 -7.31 -22.50 -14.96
#